data_6dbd900a45f51f695b614b86a2ad838d
#
_entry.id   6dbd900a45f51f695b614b86a2ad838d
#
_cell.length_a   1.000
_cell.length_b   1.000
_cell.length_c   1.000
_cell.angle_alpha   90.00
_cell.angle_beta   90.00
_cell.angle_gamma   90.00
#
_symmetry.space_group_name_H-M   'P 1'
#
loop_
_entity.id
_entity.type
_entity.pdbx_description
1 polymer ?
#
loop_
_entity_poly.entity_id
_entity_poly.type
_entity_poly.pdbx_seq_one_letter_code
_entity_poly.pdbx_strand_id
1 'polypeptide(L)'
;MKQTITYNNKKMKLPYALSPGETSIEMVTRQNPFSGESIELPEFAAITYDTCIELNHAMETLDTKTNQEPGFSEHQDGWQKVRDGIDFFRRYFAKEYMVLLD
;
A
#
# COMPACT_ATOMS: atom_id res chain seq x y z
N MET A 1 3.12 -1.70 -17.94
CA MET A 1 2.36 -2.92 -17.63
C MET A 1 2.50 -3.21 -16.13
N LYS A 2 1.39 -3.42 -15.46
CA LYS A 2 1.43 -3.70 -14.01
C LYS A 2 1.89 -5.13 -13.76
N GLN A 3 2.71 -5.30 -12.74
CA GLN A 3 3.19 -6.60 -12.31
C GLN A 3 2.05 -7.40 -11.68
N THR A 4 2.06 -8.72 -11.88
CA THR A 4 1.05 -9.61 -11.27
C THR A 4 1.73 -10.69 -10.46
N ILE A 5 1.05 -11.13 -9.40
CA ILE A 5 1.47 -12.25 -8.56
C ILE A 5 0.27 -13.16 -8.36
N THR A 6 0.50 -14.47 -8.38
CA THR A 6 -0.53 -15.44 -8.03
C THR A 6 -0.36 -15.87 -6.58
N TYR A 7 -1.40 -15.70 -5.78
CA TYR A 7 -1.41 -16.04 -4.37
C TYR A 7 -2.78 -16.61 -4.00
N ASN A 8 -2.82 -17.75 -3.33
CA ASN A 8 -4.07 -18.45 -2.97
C ASN A 8 -4.98 -18.66 -4.18
N ASN A 9 -4.40 -19.08 -5.31
CA ASN A 9 -5.09 -19.31 -6.57
C ASN A 9 -5.76 -18.07 -7.17
N LYS A 10 -5.36 -16.88 -6.71
CA LYS A 10 -5.84 -15.61 -7.27
C LYS A 10 -4.69 -14.88 -7.94
N LYS A 11 -4.95 -14.38 -9.13
CA LYS A 11 -3.98 -13.53 -9.84
C LYS A 11 -4.24 -12.09 -9.44
N MET A 12 -3.26 -11.48 -8.81
CA MET A 12 -3.36 -10.13 -8.27
C MET A 12 -2.49 -9.17 -9.06
N LYS A 13 -3.05 -8.03 -9.43
CA LYS A 13 -2.29 -6.94 -10.06
C LYS A 13 -1.72 -6.05 -8.97
N LEU A 14 -0.40 -5.88 -8.97
CA LEU A 14 0.27 -5.06 -7.97
C LEU A 14 0.18 -3.59 -8.35
N PRO A 15 -0.06 -2.70 -7.37
CA PRO A 15 -0.11 -1.26 -7.64
C PRO A 15 1.27 -0.66 -7.87
N TYR A 16 2.31 -1.32 -7.37
CA TYR A 16 3.70 -0.85 -7.49
C TYR A 16 4.58 -1.98 -8.01
N ALA A 17 5.64 -1.62 -8.74
CA ALA A 17 6.61 -2.61 -9.19
C ALA A 17 7.47 -3.08 -8.02
N LEU A 18 7.62 -4.41 -7.88
CA LEU A 18 8.48 -5.01 -6.87
C LEU A 18 9.67 -5.68 -7.54
N SER A 19 10.81 -5.66 -6.86
CA SER A 19 12.00 -6.38 -7.29
C SER A 19 11.80 -7.89 -7.10
N PRO A 20 12.56 -8.75 -7.82
CA PRO A 20 12.40 -10.20 -7.65
C PRO A 20 12.56 -10.68 -6.21
N GLY A 21 13.41 -10.03 -5.41
CA GLY A 21 13.57 -10.37 -3.99
C GLY A 21 12.44 -9.90 -3.10
N GLU A 22 11.50 -9.11 -3.63
CA GLU A 22 10.38 -8.54 -2.88
C GLU A 22 9.06 -9.24 -3.15
N THR A 23 9.06 -10.29 -3.93
CA THR A 23 7.84 -10.99 -4.34
C THR A 23 7.58 -12.26 -3.56
N SER A 24 8.22 -12.42 -2.39
CA SER A 24 8.06 -13.59 -1.54
C SER A 24 6.64 -13.70 -0.99
N ILE A 25 6.16 -14.94 -0.87
CA ILE A 25 4.86 -15.24 -0.25
C ILE A 25 4.99 -15.66 1.20
N GLU A 26 6.20 -15.56 1.78
CA GLU A 26 6.38 -15.86 3.20
C GLU A 26 5.59 -14.90 4.05
N MET A 27 4.99 -15.41 5.12
CA MET A 27 4.18 -14.57 6.00
C MET A 27 5.07 -13.72 6.89
N VAL A 28 4.76 -12.44 6.97
CA VAL A 28 5.43 -11.49 7.85
C VAL A 28 4.35 -10.71 8.61
N THR A 29 4.75 -10.06 9.69
CA THR A 29 3.82 -9.31 10.54
C THR A 29 3.97 -7.82 10.29
N ARG A 30 2.85 -7.11 10.24
CA ARG A 30 2.81 -5.65 10.24
C ARG A 30 1.84 -5.18 11.31
N GLN A 31 2.09 -4.01 11.87
CA GLN A 31 1.31 -3.46 12.96
C GLN A 31 0.81 -2.07 12.58
N ASN A 32 -0.47 -1.79 12.91
CA ASN A 32 -1.02 -0.45 12.79
C ASN A 32 -0.44 0.41 13.93
N PRO A 33 0.30 1.47 13.63
CA PRO A 33 0.93 2.28 14.68
C PRO A 33 -0.06 3.05 15.55
N PHE A 34 -1.29 3.22 15.10
CA PHE A 34 -2.30 3.96 15.87
C PHE A 34 -3.12 3.07 16.79
N SER A 35 -3.54 1.90 16.31
CA SER A 35 -4.37 0.99 17.11
C SER A 35 -3.56 -0.03 17.89
N GLY A 36 -2.32 -0.30 17.49
CA GLY A 36 -1.52 -1.35 18.07
C GLY A 36 -1.87 -2.74 17.57
N GLU A 37 -2.88 -2.88 16.74
CA GLU A 37 -3.26 -4.16 16.18
C GLU A 37 -2.26 -4.61 15.13
N SER A 38 -1.98 -5.91 15.08
CA SER A 38 -1.08 -6.50 14.10
C SER A 38 -1.75 -7.63 13.36
N ILE A 39 -1.21 -7.95 12.18
CA ILE A 39 -1.73 -9.02 11.34
C ILE A 39 -0.59 -9.57 10.49
N GLU A 40 -0.71 -10.86 10.14
CA GLU A 40 0.24 -11.49 9.22
C GLU A 40 -0.28 -11.41 7.80
N LEU A 41 0.64 -11.17 6.86
CA LEU A 41 0.34 -11.12 5.44
C LEU A 41 1.60 -11.53 4.67
N PRO A 42 1.44 -11.97 3.38
CA PRO A 42 2.63 -12.33 2.60
C PRO A 42 3.56 -11.14 2.39
N GLU A 43 4.85 -11.42 2.31
CA GLU A 43 5.87 -10.37 2.23
C GLU A 43 5.63 -9.37 1.11
N PHE A 44 5.20 -9.84 -0.09
CA PHE A 44 4.94 -8.91 -1.18
C PHE A 44 3.83 -7.91 -0.83
N ALA A 45 2.82 -8.35 -0.10
CA ALA A 45 1.75 -7.45 0.35
C ALA A 45 2.24 -6.51 1.46
N ALA A 46 3.10 -7.00 2.35
CA ALA A 46 3.68 -6.17 3.41
C ALA A 46 4.55 -5.05 2.83
N ILE A 47 5.35 -5.37 1.81
CA ILE A 47 6.17 -4.37 1.12
C ILE A 47 5.29 -3.36 0.38
N THR A 48 4.21 -3.82 -0.23
CA THR A 48 3.23 -2.95 -0.88
C THR A 48 2.60 -1.99 0.13
N TYR A 49 2.26 -2.48 1.32
CA TYR A 49 1.75 -1.67 2.41
C TYR A 49 2.78 -0.62 2.85
N ASP A 50 4.03 -1.02 3.06
CA ASP A 50 5.09 -0.11 3.46
C ASP A 50 5.26 1.02 2.44
N THR A 51 5.25 0.67 1.14
CA THR A 51 5.38 1.65 0.05
C THR A 51 4.19 2.61 0.05
N CYS A 52 2.98 2.10 0.25
CA CYS A 52 1.78 2.92 0.30
C CYS A 52 1.84 3.95 1.44
N ILE A 53 2.27 3.52 2.62
CA ILE A 53 2.41 4.40 3.78
C ILE A 53 3.47 5.47 3.54
N GLU A 54 4.61 5.10 2.96
CA GLU A 54 5.67 6.04 2.62
C GLU A 54 5.19 7.08 1.62
N LEU A 55 4.46 6.65 0.59
CA LEU A 55 3.89 7.57 -0.41
C LEU A 55 2.89 8.52 0.23
N ASN A 56 2.03 8.02 1.11
CA ASN A 56 1.06 8.86 1.80
C ASN A 56 1.76 9.95 2.61
N HIS A 57 2.78 9.58 3.37
CA HIS A 57 3.58 10.52 4.15
C HIS A 57 4.26 11.57 3.27
N ALA A 58 4.85 11.12 2.16
CA ALA A 58 5.54 12.02 1.23
C ALA A 58 4.55 13.02 0.62
N MET A 59 3.36 12.57 0.23
CA MET A 59 2.36 13.46 -0.36
C MET A 59 1.80 14.45 0.64
N GLU A 60 1.56 14.03 1.87
CA GLU A 60 1.11 14.92 2.94
C GLU A 60 2.16 16.00 3.22
N THR A 61 3.42 15.62 3.27
CA THR A 61 4.53 16.55 3.50
C THR A 61 4.63 17.57 2.37
N LEU A 62 4.54 17.11 1.11
CA LEU A 62 4.60 18.01 -0.04
C LEU A 62 3.43 18.99 -0.06
N ASP A 63 2.23 18.52 0.20
CA ASP A 63 1.04 19.37 0.21
C ASP A 63 1.11 20.40 1.34
N THR A 64 1.61 20.00 2.51
CA THR A 64 1.82 20.93 3.62
C THR A 64 2.85 22.00 3.27
N LYS A 65 3.96 21.63 2.64
CA LYS A 65 5.00 22.56 2.24
C LYS A 65 4.54 23.56 1.20
N THR A 66 3.62 23.16 0.31
CA THR A 66 3.13 24.01 -0.77
C THR A 66 1.82 24.69 -0.42
N ASN A 67 1.31 24.52 0.81
CA ASN A 67 0.03 25.07 1.28
C ASN A 67 -1.16 24.60 0.40
N GLN A 68 -1.10 23.38 -0.10
CA GLN A 68 -2.18 22.80 -0.90
C GLN A 68 -2.97 21.80 -0.06
N GLU A 69 -4.26 21.70 -0.33
CA GLU A 69 -5.09 20.71 0.33
C GLU A 69 -4.89 19.33 -0.30
N PRO A 70 -4.86 18.26 0.53
CA PRO A 70 -4.78 16.90 -0.01
C PRO A 70 -5.91 16.62 -1.00
N GLY A 71 -5.57 16.04 -2.14
CA GLY A 71 -6.53 15.71 -3.18
C GLY A 71 -6.80 16.82 -4.17
N PHE A 72 -6.41 18.06 -3.86
CA PHE A 72 -6.56 19.20 -4.75
C PHE A 72 -5.24 19.83 -5.15
N SER A 73 -4.16 19.11 -4.88
CA SER A 73 -2.81 19.60 -5.16
C SER A 73 -2.42 19.31 -6.62
N GLU A 74 -1.34 19.95 -7.06
CA GLU A 74 -0.72 19.62 -8.33
C GLU A 74 -0.01 18.27 -8.32
N HIS A 75 0.03 17.59 -7.16
CA HIS A 75 0.67 16.28 -6.98
C HIS A 75 -0.35 15.13 -7.13
N GLN A 76 -1.28 15.26 -8.06
CA GLN A 76 -2.35 14.28 -8.28
C GLN A 76 -1.81 12.88 -8.61
N ASP A 77 -0.72 12.81 -9.37
CA ASP A 77 -0.12 11.50 -9.74
C ASP A 77 0.35 10.74 -8.51
N GLY A 78 0.96 11.44 -7.54
CA GLY A 78 1.40 10.82 -6.29
C GLY A 78 0.22 10.32 -5.46
N TRP A 79 -0.82 11.13 -5.34
CA TRP A 79 -2.03 10.75 -4.62
C TRP A 79 -2.75 9.58 -5.30
N GLN A 80 -2.72 9.52 -6.64
CA GLN A 80 -3.28 8.38 -7.36
C GLN A 80 -2.56 7.08 -7.01
N LYS A 81 -1.24 7.12 -6.85
CA LYS A 81 -0.47 5.95 -6.44
C LYS A 81 -0.86 5.48 -5.03
N VAL A 82 -1.12 6.41 -4.11
CA VAL A 82 -1.61 6.07 -2.77
C VAL A 82 -2.96 5.37 -2.87
N ARG A 83 -3.88 5.91 -3.68
CA ARG A 83 -5.20 5.30 -3.87
C ARG A 83 -5.10 3.92 -4.50
N ASP A 84 -4.18 3.73 -5.44
CA ASP A 84 -3.95 2.42 -6.07
C ASP A 84 -3.55 1.37 -5.05
N GLY A 85 -2.68 1.75 -4.11
CA GLY A 85 -2.28 0.86 -3.02
C GLY A 85 -3.44 0.49 -2.11
N ILE A 86 -4.25 1.47 -1.73
CA ILE A 86 -5.44 1.25 -0.90
C ILE A 86 -6.43 0.33 -1.62
N ASP A 87 -6.69 0.58 -2.90
CA ASP A 87 -7.60 -0.25 -3.68
C ASP A 87 -7.12 -1.69 -3.80
N PHE A 88 -5.81 -1.88 -3.94
CA PHE A 88 -5.22 -3.21 -3.97
C PHE A 88 -5.55 -3.99 -2.69
N PHE A 89 -5.36 -3.36 -1.53
CA PHE A 89 -5.66 -4.01 -0.25
C PHE A 89 -7.15 -4.25 -0.07
N ARG A 90 -7.99 -3.32 -0.44
CA ARG A 90 -9.45 -3.50 -0.33
C ARG A 90 -9.95 -4.62 -1.22
N ARG A 91 -9.31 -4.84 -2.36
CA ARG A 91 -9.71 -5.88 -3.31
C ARG A 91 -9.21 -7.26 -2.92
N TYR A 92 -7.97 -7.38 -2.50
CA TYR A 92 -7.31 -8.68 -2.30
C TYR A 92 -7.03 -9.00 -0.84
N PHE A 93 -6.90 -8.03 0.01
CA PHE A 93 -6.54 -8.19 1.42
C PHE A 93 -7.45 -7.32 2.29
N ALA A 94 -8.75 -7.49 2.13
CA ALA A 94 -9.73 -6.64 2.84
C ALA A 94 -9.60 -6.75 4.36
N LYS A 95 -9.34 -7.93 4.89
CA LYS A 95 -9.17 -8.15 6.32
C LYS A 95 -7.93 -7.41 6.84
N GLU A 96 -6.83 -7.54 6.11
CA GLU A 96 -5.57 -6.87 6.45
C GLU A 96 -5.72 -5.36 6.34
N TYR A 97 -6.46 -4.89 5.34
CA TYR A 97 -6.77 -3.48 5.18
C TYR A 97 -7.47 -2.92 6.43
N MET A 98 -8.46 -3.64 6.95
CA MET A 98 -9.20 -3.20 8.13
C MET A 98 -8.32 -3.08 9.37
N VAL A 99 -7.30 -3.91 9.49
CA VAL A 99 -6.35 -3.84 10.61
C VAL A 99 -5.33 -2.72 10.40
N LEU A 100 -4.76 -2.60 9.20
CA LEU A 100 -3.59 -1.77 8.96
C LEU A 100 -3.91 -0.37 8.44
N LEU A 101 -4.95 -0.20 7.65
CA LEU A 101 -5.23 1.04 6.93
C LEU A 101 -6.59 1.68 7.26
N ASP A 102 -7.41 0.98 7.98
CA ASP A 102 -8.73 1.51 8.34
C ASP A 102 -8.70 2.37 9.59
#